data_aa6facf5b7e4484b0a39b313a65dc448
#
_entry.id   aa6facf5b7e4484b0a39b313a65dc448
#
_cell.length_a   1.000
_cell.length_b   1.000
_cell.length_c   1.000
_cell.angle_alpha   90.00
_cell.angle_beta   90.00
_cell.angle_gamma   90.00
#
_symmetry.space_group_name_H-M   'P 1'
#
loop_
_entity.id
_entity.type
_entity.pdbx_description
1 polymer ?
#
loop_
_entity_poly.entity_id
_entity_poly.type
_entity_poly.pdbx_seq_one_letter_code
_entity_poly.pdbx_strand_id
1 'polypeptide(L)'
;GQKPLIALLDGDPALENTLKEQLAVYGLQDRLEAIILDIVHVSEYLWNVGTALYSEKGPGRVEWVEEKLYALLDGKVGYVIGGLRQMKTKNKHRLTKPQKKALEKTITYLENHRHMMHYHTYLNKGYPISTGVIEGTCVSLVKDRMSREALCRRSVTRITGGTRRR
;
A
#
# COMPACT_ATOMS: atom_id res chain seq x y z
N GLY A 1 -15.88 12.36 -22.53
CA GLY A 1 -15.13 11.13 -22.30
C GLY A 1 -15.68 10.38 -21.11
N GLN A 2 -15.73 9.05 -21.18
CA GLN A 2 -16.16 8.22 -20.06
C GLN A 2 -15.09 8.25 -18.96
N LYS A 3 -15.51 8.37 -17.70
CA LYS A 3 -14.57 8.38 -16.55
C LYS A 3 -13.96 6.96 -16.35
N PRO A 4 -12.68 6.86 -16.01
CA PRO A 4 -12.07 5.58 -15.68
C PRO A 4 -12.68 4.97 -14.41
N LEU A 5 -12.71 3.65 -14.34
CA LEU A 5 -13.13 2.90 -13.17
C LEU A 5 -11.89 2.51 -12.35
N ILE A 6 -11.96 2.75 -11.06
CA ILE A 6 -10.95 2.33 -10.08
C ILE A 6 -11.64 1.42 -9.08
N ALA A 7 -11.10 0.23 -8.86
CA ALA A 7 -11.59 -0.71 -7.87
C ALA A 7 -10.64 -0.75 -6.67
N LEU A 8 -11.20 -0.69 -5.47
CA LEU A 8 -10.48 -0.92 -4.21
C LEU A 8 -10.94 -2.26 -3.64
N LEU A 9 -10.00 -3.16 -3.38
CA LEU A 9 -10.26 -4.50 -2.86
C LEU A 9 -9.40 -4.78 -1.62
N ASP A 10 -9.89 -5.67 -0.78
CA ASP A 10 -9.21 -6.15 0.44
C ASP A 10 -8.19 -7.29 0.18
N GLY A 11 -8.10 -7.75 -1.07
CA GLY A 11 -7.24 -8.86 -1.48
C GLY A 11 -7.92 -10.23 -1.41
N ASP A 12 -9.26 -10.29 -1.34
CA ASP A 12 -9.98 -11.54 -1.54
C ASP A 12 -9.99 -11.87 -3.05
N PRO A 13 -9.38 -13.02 -3.46
CA PRO A 13 -9.37 -13.43 -4.87
C PRO A 13 -10.76 -13.63 -5.46
N ALA A 14 -11.74 -14.01 -4.65
CA ALA A 14 -13.12 -14.19 -5.10
C ALA A 14 -13.73 -12.84 -5.54
N LEU A 15 -13.46 -11.77 -4.80
CA LEU A 15 -13.92 -10.42 -5.15
C LEU A 15 -13.28 -9.91 -6.44
N GLU A 16 -11.98 -10.14 -6.63
CA GLU A 16 -11.27 -9.75 -7.84
C GLU A 16 -11.85 -10.45 -9.07
N ASN A 17 -12.09 -11.77 -8.99
CA ASN A 17 -12.68 -12.54 -10.06
C ASN A 17 -14.12 -12.09 -10.36
N THR A 18 -14.95 -11.94 -9.32
CA THR A 18 -16.32 -11.45 -9.47
C THR A 18 -16.36 -10.08 -10.14
N LEU A 19 -15.48 -9.16 -9.73
CA LEU A 19 -15.38 -7.84 -10.36
C LEU A 19 -15.09 -7.96 -11.86
N LYS A 20 -14.09 -8.77 -12.24
CA LYS A 20 -13.71 -8.96 -13.64
C LYS A 20 -14.84 -9.58 -14.47
N GLU A 21 -15.54 -10.56 -13.91
CA GLU A 21 -16.71 -11.19 -14.55
C GLU A 21 -17.85 -10.19 -14.76
N GLN A 22 -18.18 -9.40 -13.74
CA GLN A 22 -19.24 -8.38 -13.84
C GLN A 22 -18.88 -7.30 -14.87
N LEU A 23 -17.65 -6.82 -14.87
CA LEU A 23 -17.19 -5.86 -15.88
C LEU A 23 -17.29 -6.45 -17.29
N ALA A 24 -17.01 -7.74 -17.46
CA ALA A 24 -17.18 -8.43 -18.74
C ALA A 24 -18.65 -8.48 -19.17
N VAL A 25 -19.55 -8.84 -18.27
CA VAL A 25 -21.00 -8.91 -18.56
C VAL A 25 -21.55 -7.56 -19.03
N TYR A 26 -21.07 -6.46 -18.42
CA TYR A 26 -21.53 -5.11 -18.76
C TYR A 26 -20.70 -4.40 -19.85
N GLY A 27 -19.70 -5.05 -20.42
CA GLY A 27 -18.83 -4.45 -21.45
C GLY A 27 -18.01 -3.25 -20.93
N LEU A 28 -17.61 -3.29 -19.67
CA LEU A 28 -16.92 -2.20 -18.98
C LEU A 28 -15.43 -2.48 -18.72
N GLN A 29 -14.88 -3.59 -19.24
CA GLN A 29 -13.50 -4.01 -18.99
C GLN A 29 -12.50 -2.94 -19.39
N ASP A 30 -12.70 -2.30 -20.56
CA ASP A 30 -11.81 -1.27 -21.09
C ASP A 30 -11.79 0.01 -20.27
N ARG A 31 -12.75 0.16 -19.37
CA ARG A 31 -12.81 1.30 -18.44
C ARG A 31 -12.08 1.07 -17.13
N LEU A 32 -11.75 -0.17 -16.80
CA LEU A 32 -11.02 -0.49 -15.57
C LEU A 32 -9.57 -0.07 -15.71
N GLU A 33 -9.19 1.01 -15.04
CA GLU A 33 -7.83 1.55 -15.10
C GLU A 33 -6.92 0.94 -14.02
N ALA A 34 -7.47 0.65 -12.85
CA ALA A 34 -6.70 0.05 -11.77
C ALA A 34 -7.56 -0.76 -10.80
N ILE A 35 -7.00 -1.88 -10.33
CA ILE A 35 -7.42 -2.58 -9.12
C ILE A 35 -6.38 -2.27 -8.05
N ILE A 36 -6.80 -1.71 -6.94
CA ILE A 36 -5.93 -1.22 -5.87
C ILE A 36 -6.22 -2.01 -4.61
N LEU A 37 -5.17 -2.53 -3.98
CA LEU A 37 -5.28 -3.18 -2.68
C LEU A 37 -5.46 -2.13 -1.59
N ASP A 38 -6.49 -2.26 -0.76
CA ASP A 38 -6.75 -1.32 0.34
C ASP A 38 -5.59 -1.31 1.33
N ILE A 39 -4.98 -0.14 1.51
CA ILE A 39 -3.80 0.03 2.37
C ILE A 39 -4.09 -0.28 3.85
N VAL A 40 -5.36 -0.18 4.29
CA VAL A 40 -5.74 -0.54 5.66
C VAL A 40 -5.52 -2.03 5.89
N HIS A 41 -5.99 -2.89 4.98
CA HIS A 41 -5.77 -4.33 5.07
C HIS A 41 -4.29 -4.71 5.01
N VAL A 42 -3.52 -4.03 4.17
CA VAL A 42 -2.05 -4.20 4.15
C VAL A 42 -1.44 -3.83 5.49
N SER A 43 -1.89 -2.74 6.10
CA SER A 43 -1.38 -2.28 7.40
C SER A 43 -1.66 -3.29 8.51
N GLU A 44 -2.82 -3.97 8.50
CA GLU A 44 -3.16 -5.02 9.48
C GLU A 44 -2.14 -6.17 9.46
N TYR A 45 -1.70 -6.61 8.29
CA TYR A 45 -0.67 -7.63 8.15
C TYR A 45 0.67 -7.16 8.73
N LEU A 46 1.05 -5.91 8.49
CA LEU A 46 2.29 -5.34 9.05
C LEU A 46 2.19 -5.18 10.58
N TRP A 47 1.04 -4.73 11.10
CA TRP A 47 0.79 -4.66 12.54
C TRP A 47 0.87 -6.03 13.21
N ASN A 48 0.35 -7.07 12.58
CA ASN A 48 0.45 -8.45 13.08
C ASN A 48 1.91 -8.90 13.19
N VAL A 49 2.74 -8.61 12.20
CA VAL A 49 4.19 -8.89 12.27
C VAL A 49 4.86 -8.03 13.35
N GLY A 50 4.58 -6.73 13.39
CA GLY A 50 5.12 -5.82 14.38
C GLY A 50 4.81 -6.26 15.80
N THR A 51 3.57 -6.65 16.06
CA THR A 51 3.14 -7.19 17.37
C THR A 51 3.84 -8.50 17.72
N ALA A 52 4.01 -9.39 16.75
CA ALA A 52 4.71 -10.65 16.96
C ALA A 52 6.20 -10.45 17.28
N LEU A 53 6.85 -9.45 16.68
CA LEU A 53 8.28 -9.18 16.83
C LEU A 53 8.62 -8.34 18.07
N TYR A 54 7.81 -7.31 18.35
CA TYR A 54 8.10 -6.27 19.36
C TYR A 54 7.16 -6.32 20.57
N SER A 55 6.23 -7.27 20.63
CA SER A 55 5.08 -7.28 21.55
C SER A 55 4.12 -6.09 21.38
N GLU A 56 2.94 -6.18 21.98
CA GLU A 56 1.87 -5.19 21.77
C GLU A 56 2.23 -3.79 22.28
N LYS A 57 2.99 -3.71 23.37
CA LYS A 57 3.44 -2.45 24.00
C LYS A 57 4.93 -2.21 23.87
N GLY A 58 5.61 -3.01 23.04
CA GLY A 58 7.05 -2.93 22.87
C GLY A 58 7.49 -1.66 22.13
N PRO A 59 8.58 -1.02 22.58
CA PRO A 59 9.15 0.10 21.83
C PRO A 59 9.62 -0.37 20.46
N GLY A 60 9.53 0.50 19.45
CA GLY A 60 9.95 0.23 18.09
C GLY A 60 8.93 -0.48 17.21
N ARG A 61 7.78 -0.94 17.76
CA ARG A 61 6.72 -1.56 16.96
C ARG A 61 6.10 -0.58 15.98
N VAL A 62 5.76 0.60 16.47
CA VAL A 62 5.12 1.65 15.67
C VAL A 62 6.07 2.11 14.57
N GLU A 63 7.29 2.46 14.92
CA GLU A 63 8.31 2.93 13.99
C GLU A 63 8.61 1.89 12.91
N TRP A 64 8.65 0.61 13.28
CA TRP A 64 8.87 -0.48 12.34
C TRP A 64 7.71 -0.59 11.32
N VAL A 65 6.47 -0.51 11.79
CA VAL A 65 5.28 -0.57 10.91
C VAL A 65 5.24 0.65 10.00
N GLU A 66 5.48 1.85 10.55
CA GLU A 66 5.53 3.09 9.79
C GLU A 66 6.59 3.05 8.68
N GLU A 67 7.81 2.59 8.99
CA GLU A 67 8.87 2.43 8.01
C GLU A 67 8.44 1.54 6.83
N LYS A 68 7.75 0.42 7.11
CA LYS A 68 7.29 -0.49 6.06
C LYS A 68 6.14 0.12 5.24
N LEU A 69 5.21 0.81 5.89
CA LEU A 69 4.13 1.52 5.20
C LEU A 69 4.66 2.63 4.31
N TYR A 70 5.60 3.45 4.79
CA TYR A 70 6.26 4.47 3.96
C TYR A 70 6.94 3.86 2.73
N ALA A 71 7.65 2.75 2.91
CA ALA A 71 8.30 2.07 1.80
C ALA A 71 7.28 1.55 0.76
N LEU A 72 6.12 1.04 1.21
CA LEU A 72 5.04 0.62 0.30
C LEU A 72 4.45 1.82 -0.45
N LEU A 73 4.18 2.93 0.24
CA LEU A 73 3.66 4.16 -0.38
C LEU A 73 4.65 4.74 -1.40
N ASP A 74 5.95 4.55 -1.20
CA ASP A 74 7.02 4.91 -2.14
C ASP A 74 7.17 3.92 -3.31
N GLY A 75 6.32 2.91 -3.41
CA GLY A 75 6.39 1.90 -4.47
C GLY A 75 7.48 0.83 -4.26
N LYS A 76 8.09 0.78 -3.08
CA LYS A 76 9.19 -0.15 -2.75
C LYS A 76 8.69 -1.50 -2.22
N VAL A 77 7.64 -2.06 -2.83
CA VAL A 77 7.02 -3.33 -2.40
C VAL A 77 8.04 -4.47 -2.36
N GLY A 78 8.89 -4.58 -3.39
CA GLY A 78 9.95 -5.60 -3.44
C GLY A 78 10.97 -5.48 -2.30
N TYR A 79 11.31 -4.25 -1.89
CA TYR A 79 12.17 -4.00 -0.74
C TYR A 79 11.55 -4.48 0.56
N VAL A 80 10.25 -4.21 0.77
CA VAL A 80 9.53 -4.65 1.98
C VAL A 80 9.48 -6.18 2.03
N ILE A 81 9.06 -6.84 0.96
CA ILE A 81 9.01 -8.31 0.87
C ILE A 81 10.40 -8.92 1.11
N GLY A 82 11.43 -8.39 0.45
CA GLY A 82 12.82 -8.83 0.62
C GLY A 82 13.31 -8.69 2.05
N GLY A 83 12.99 -7.59 2.72
CA GLY A 83 13.33 -7.35 4.12
C GLY A 83 12.66 -8.35 5.08
N LEU A 84 11.36 -8.65 4.86
CA LEU A 84 10.63 -9.66 5.64
C LEU A 84 11.23 -11.07 5.44
N ARG A 85 11.56 -11.44 4.20
CA ARG A 85 12.24 -12.72 3.89
C ARG A 85 13.60 -12.81 4.56
N GLN A 86 14.39 -11.75 4.48
CA GLN A 86 15.72 -11.70 5.11
C GLN A 86 15.61 -11.82 6.64
N MET A 87 14.65 -11.13 7.25
CA MET A 87 14.36 -11.21 8.69
C MET A 87 14.03 -12.66 9.09
N LYS A 88 13.16 -13.33 8.33
CA LYS A 88 12.80 -14.73 8.56
C LYS A 88 14.02 -15.67 8.45
N THR A 89 14.88 -15.47 7.46
CA THR A 89 16.03 -16.33 7.17
C THR A 89 17.16 -16.13 8.16
N LYS A 90 17.59 -14.88 8.40
CA LYS A 90 18.68 -14.56 9.30
C LYS A 90 18.40 -14.90 10.76
N ASN A 91 17.13 -14.77 11.17
CA ASN A 91 16.71 -15.02 12.55
C ASN A 91 16.02 -16.38 12.73
N LYS A 92 16.15 -17.31 11.79
CA LYS A 92 15.44 -18.60 11.78
C LYS A 92 15.50 -19.35 13.11
N HIS A 93 16.64 -19.30 13.81
CA HIS A 93 16.83 -20.00 15.09
C HIS A 93 16.33 -19.20 16.31
N ARG A 94 16.11 -17.88 16.18
CA ARG A 94 15.66 -16.99 17.26
C ARG A 94 14.16 -16.73 17.23
N LEU A 95 13.54 -16.86 16.06
CA LEU A 95 12.11 -16.62 15.88
C LEU A 95 11.28 -17.77 16.48
N THR A 96 10.27 -17.41 17.25
CA THR A 96 9.24 -18.33 17.73
C THR A 96 8.33 -18.81 16.60
N LYS A 97 7.57 -19.89 16.83
CA LYS A 97 6.60 -20.38 15.83
C LYS A 97 5.56 -19.33 15.42
N PRO A 98 4.94 -18.56 16.35
CA PRO A 98 4.02 -17.48 15.98
C PRO A 98 4.66 -16.39 15.11
N GLN A 99 5.90 -15.98 15.44
CA GLN A 99 6.64 -14.97 14.65
C GLN A 99 6.91 -15.43 13.22
N LYS A 100 7.35 -16.69 13.05
CA LYS A 100 7.54 -17.29 11.73
C LYS A 100 6.25 -17.31 10.93
N LYS A 101 5.14 -17.74 11.56
CA LYS A 101 3.82 -17.79 10.92
C LYS A 101 3.33 -16.41 10.49
N ALA A 102 3.50 -15.37 11.33
CA ALA A 102 3.13 -14.01 11.00
C ALA A 102 3.92 -13.49 9.79
N LEU A 103 5.25 -13.69 9.78
CA LEU A 103 6.11 -13.31 8.66
C LEU A 103 5.72 -14.04 7.38
N GLU A 104 5.51 -15.35 7.42
CA GLU A 104 5.13 -16.16 6.26
C GLU A 104 3.80 -15.70 5.67
N LYS A 105 2.78 -15.54 6.52
CA LYS A 105 1.46 -15.09 6.09
C LYS A 105 1.54 -13.72 5.40
N THR A 106 2.30 -12.78 5.97
CA THR A 106 2.45 -11.44 5.42
C THR A 106 3.24 -11.45 4.12
N ILE A 107 4.35 -12.18 4.04
CA ILE A 107 5.13 -12.32 2.81
C ILE A 107 4.24 -12.86 1.68
N THR A 108 3.54 -13.97 1.92
CA THR A 108 2.65 -14.59 0.92
C THR A 108 1.55 -13.62 0.48
N TYR A 109 0.93 -12.91 1.44
CA TYR A 109 -0.10 -11.93 1.12
C TYR A 109 0.42 -10.80 0.24
N LEU A 110 1.56 -10.19 0.59
CA LEU A 110 2.14 -9.10 -0.20
C LEU A 110 2.59 -9.56 -1.59
N GLU A 111 3.10 -10.79 -1.71
CA GLU A 111 3.51 -11.34 -3.00
C GLU A 111 2.33 -11.60 -3.93
N ASN A 112 1.27 -12.21 -3.42
CA ASN A 112 0.08 -12.51 -4.20
C ASN A 112 -0.62 -11.24 -4.72
N HIS A 113 -0.53 -10.14 -3.97
CA HIS A 113 -1.21 -8.87 -4.31
C HIS A 113 -0.27 -7.79 -4.82
N ARG A 114 0.98 -8.12 -5.14
CA ARG A 114 1.99 -7.14 -5.58
C ARG A 114 1.52 -6.29 -6.76
N HIS A 115 0.77 -6.86 -7.68
CA HIS A 115 0.23 -6.21 -8.86
C HIS A 115 -0.82 -5.12 -8.55
N MET A 116 -1.39 -5.12 -7.34
CA MET A 116 -2.38 -4.15 -6.86
C MET A 116 -1.77 -3.07 -5.95
N MET A 117 -0.45 -3.07 -5.76
CA MET A 117 0.24 -2.25 -4.74
C MET A 117 1.14 -1.17 -5.35
N HIS A 118 0.75 -0.58 -6.47
CA HIS A 118 1.49 0.53 -7.09
C HIS A 118 1.12 1.88 -6.48
N TYR A 119 1.14 1.98 -5.13
CA TYR A 119 0.63 3.13 -4.38
C TYR A 119 1.25 4.46 -4.81
N HIS A 120 2.55 4.50 -5.06
CA HIS A 120 3.21 5.70 -5.56
C HIS A 120 2.53 6.23 -6.84
N THR A 121 2.28 5.35 -7.80
CA THR A 121 1.60 5.69 -9.05
C THR A 121 0.16 6.13 -8.82
N TYR A 122 -0.57 5.42 -7.95
CA TYR A 122 -1.96 5.74 -7.63
C TYR A 122 -2.10 7.10 -6.97
N LEU A 123 -1.26 7.39 -5.97
CA LEU A 123 -1.22 8.69 -5.31
C LEU A 123 -0.88 9.83 -6.27
N ASN A 124 0.08 9.63 -7.18
CA ASN A 124 0.43 10.60 -8.21
C ASN A 124 -0.73 10.89 -9.17
N LYS A 125 -1.57 9.90 -9.44
CA LYS A 125 -2.80 10.06 -10.24
C LYS A 125 -3.98 10.60 -9.44
N GLY A 126 -3.85 10.75 -8.13
CA GLY A 126 -4.93 11.18 -7.23
C GLY A 126 -5.98 10.11 -6.98
N TYR A 127 -5.63 8.81 -7.15
CA TYR A 127 -6.55 7.71 -6.89
C TYR A 127 -6.67 7.41 -5.40
N PRO A 128 -7.86 6.99 -4.93
CA PRO A 128 -8.01 6.55 -3.57
C PRO A 128 -7.23 5.25 -3.34
N ILE A 129 -6.60 5.11 -2.19
CA ILE A 129 -5.88 3.89 -1.79
C ILE A 129 -6.50 3.21 -0.57
N SER A 130 -7.64 3.72 -0.10
CA SER A 130 -8.39 3.18 1.03
C SER A 130 -9.87 3.44 0.86
N THR A 131 -10.71 2.49 1.31
CA THR A 131 -12.18 2.57 1.29
C THR A 131 -12.77 3.25 2.51
N GLY A 132 -12.04 3.37 3.60
CA GLY A 132 -12.51 3.87 4.88
C GLY A 132 -11.84 5.16 5.35
N VAL A 133 -12.39 5.71 6.44
CA VAL A 133 -11.67 6.69 7.25
C VAL A 133 -10.51 5.94 7.89
N ILE A 134 -9.31 6.25 7.42
CA ILE A 134 -8.10 5.62 7.91
C ILE A 134 -7.90 6.12 9.35
N GLU A 135 -8.09 5.28 10.36
CA GLU A 135 -7.86 5.62 11.76
C GLU A 135 -6.43 5.32 12.20
N GLY A 136 -5.91 6.14 13.10
CA GLY A 136 -4.61 5.93 13.73
C GLY A 136 -3.40 6.28 12.86
N THR A 137 -2.30 5.58 13.08
CA THR A 137 -0.98 5.85 12.47
C THR A 137 -1.00 5.83 10.94
N CYS A 138 -1.81 4.97 10.34
CA CYS A 138 -1.93 4.87 8.89
C CYS A 138 -2.51 6.15 8.26
N VAL A 139 -3.44 6.83 8.96
CA VAL A 139 -4.04 8.12 8.52
C VAL A 139 -3.00 9.21 8.39
N SER A 140 -2.22 9.39 9.47
CA SER A 140 -1.21 10.47 9.49
C SER A 140 -0.17 10.25 8.40
N LEU A 141 0.26 9.01 8.19
CA LEU A 141 1.22 8.65 7.15
C LEU A 141 0.70 8.91 5.74
N VAL A 142 -0.51 8.45 5.44
CA VAL A 142 -1.13 8.65 4.12
C VAL A 142 -1.43 10.13 3.88
N LYS A 143 -1.99 10.84 4.89
CA LYS A 143 -2.26 12.28 4.78
C LYS A 143 -0.99 13.10 4.61
N ASP A 144 0.06 12.80 5.37
CA ASP A 144 1.35 13.49 5.26
C ASP A 144 1.96 13.30 3.87
N ARG A 145 1.92 12.08 3.33
CA ARG A 145 2.38 11.80 1.97
C ARG A 145 1.58 12.53 0.91
N MET A 146 0.26 12.47 0.97
CA MET A 146 -0.62 13.20 0.04
C MET A 146 -0.40 14.70 0.10
N SER A 147 -0.19 15.25 1.30
CA SER A 147 0.08 16.69 1.50
C SER A 147 1.42 17.10 0.90
N ARG A 148 2.48 16.31 1.07
CA ARG A 148 3.80 16.57 0.48
C ARG A 148 3.76 16.53 -1.05
N GLU A 149 3.05 15.60 -1.65
CA GLU A 149 2.90 15.51 -3.10
C GLU A 149 2.06 16.67 -3.67
N ALA A 150 1.02 17.09 -2.98
CA ALA A 150 0.23 18.26 -3.34
C ALA A 150 1.07 19.56 -3.30
N LEU A 151 1.95 19.70 -2.31
CA LEU A 151 2.89 20.82 -2.19
C LEU A 151 3.94 20.78 -3.31
N CYS A 152 4.47 19.61 -3.63
CA CYS A 152 5.44 19.43 -4.71
C CYS A 152 4.84 19.80 -6.08
N ARG A 153 3.61 19.39 -6.36
CA ARG A 153 2.90 19.78 -7.60
C ARG A 153 2.70 21.29 -7.70
N ARG A 154 2.36 21.97 -6.60
CA ARG A 154 2.20 23.44 -6.57
C ARG A 154 3.51 24.17 -6.82
N SER A 155 4.64 23.67 -6.33
CA SER A 155 5.96 24.26 -6.56
C SER A 155 6.42 24.09 -8.00
N VAL A 156 6.18 22.94 -8.64
CA VAL A 156 6.50 22.71 -10.06
C VAL A 156 5.68 23.60 -10.97
N THR A 157 4.40 23.80 -10.70
CA THR A 157 3.54 24.69 -11.50
C THR A 157 3.97 26.17 -11.40
N ARG A 158 4.58 26.59 -10.28
CA ARG A 158 5.12 27.95 -10.12
C ARG A 158 6.41 28.20 -10.91
N ILE A 159 7.23 27.19 -11.12
CA ILE A 159 8.51 27.31 -11.83
C ILE A 159 8.30 27.42 -13.36
N THR A 160 7.25 26.78 -13.90
CA THR A 160 6.95 26.79 -15.33
C THR A 160 6.16 28.04 -15.81
N GLY A 161 5.65 28.85 -14.87
CA GLY A 161 4.85 30.05 -15.16
C GLY A 161 5.63 31.36 -15.31
N GLY A 162 6.95 31.34 -15.28
CA GLY A 162 7.80 32.55 -15.21
C GLY A 162 8.75 32.75 -16.37
N THR A 163 8.28 32.72 -17.64
CA THR A 163 9.08 33.31 -18.73
C THR A 163 8.16 33.76 -19.88
N ARG A 164 7.57 34.93 -19.72
CA ARG A 164 7.17 35.77 -20.82
C ARG A 164 7.13 37.23 -20.38
N ARG A 165 8.18 37.97 -20.71
CA ARG A 165 8.23 39.41 -21.10
C ARG A 165 9.70 39.76 -21.33
N ARG A 166 10.09 40.10 -22.43
CA ARG A 166 10.08 41.10 -23.50
C ARG A 166 11.14 40.71 -24.50
#